data_658c9bba108d91d6ca9b7039230739bb
#
_entry.id   658c9bba108d91d6ca9b7039230739bb
#
_cell.length_a   1.000
_cell.length_b   1.000
_cell.length_c   1.000
_cell.angle_alpha   90.00
_cell.angle_beta   90.00
_cell.angle_gamma   90.00
#
_symmetry.space_group_name_H-M   'P 1'
#
loop_
_entity.id
_entity.type
_entity.pdbx_description
1 polymer ?
#
loop_
_entity_poly.entity_id
_entity_poly.type
_entity_poly.pdbx_seq_one_letter_code
_entity_poly.pdbx_strand_id
1 'polypeptide(L)'
;MKISIFGLGYVGCVSLGCLAQNGFEVIGIDVNKVKVDLINRGLPTIIEKDIDIILKEQHKTGRIRATTDYIEAVSNSEVSIICVGTPSTEKGHLNLDYIFETAKQIGEALKQKKSYHTIVIRSTVLPGTNCQVGEIIAQISNKIRNRDFSVVSNPEFLREGSAVQDYYNPPYTLIGSDDNKAIDIMKELYSKVNGEFITVDIQTAEIIKYVNNSYHALKVTFANEIGRICKKLHIDSSKVMQLFCLDTRLNISPYYFKPGFAYGGSCLPKDLKALNTLAKDCSLDTPLLDSIEDSNQNHINYAIETIKNKGKRKIGIFGIAFKEGTDDLRYSPIIKVIEDLIRQDLEVLVYDNYVSNALQFGANKEYIDKILPYLQNILVSTEDELIEWAELIIFNHKYPDYQNLIKIHTDKIFIDFIHISESINDNNYEGLCW
;
A
#
# COMPACT_ATOMS: atom_id res chain seq x y z
N MET A 1 21.17 17.68 10.45
CA MET A 1 20.78 16.36 10.99
C MET A 1 21.02 15.30 9.92
N LYS A 2 21.61 14.17 10.30
CA LYS A 2 21.81 12.99 9.44
C LYS A 2 20.86 11.88 9.87
N ILE A 3 20.29 11.19 8.91
CA ILE A 3 19.22 10.23 9.12
C ILE A 3 19.60 8.91 8.46
N SER A 4 19.40 7.80 9.15
CA SER A 4 19.47 6.46 8.58
C SER A 4 18.07 5.88 8.42
N ILE A 5 17.77 5.19 7.30
CA ILE A 5 16.48 4.59 7.02
C ILE A 5 16.66 3.10 6.74
N PHE A 6 16.08 2.27 7.57
CA PHE A 6 16.09 0.81 7.44
C PHE A 6 14.90 0.35 6.60
N GLY A 7 15.20 -0.32 5.50
CA GLY A 7 14.22 -0.79 4.52
C GLY A 7 13.97 0.24 3.42
N LEU A 8 14.38 -0.10 2.21
CA LEU A 8 14.19 0.71 0.98
C LEU A 8 13.03 0.16 0.14
N GLY A 9 11.95 -0.22 0.82
CA GLY A 9 10.65 -0.47 0.21
C GLY A 9 9.90 0.83 -0.06
N TYR A 10 8.58 0.75 -0.21
CA TYR A 10 7.76 1.89 -0.60
C TYR A 10 7.92 3.09 0.36
N VAL A 11 7.62 2.89 1.64
CA VAL A 11 7.69 3.93 2.67
C VAL A 11 9.11 4.48 2.83
N GLY A 12 10.12 3.58 2.83
CA GLY A 12 11.51 3.96 3.03
C GLY A 12 12.07 4.75 1.85
N CYS A 13 11.74 4.38 0.60
CA CYS A 13 12.18 5.08 -0.60
C CYS A 13 11.59 6.50 -0.67
N VAL A 14 10.27 6.64 -0.42
CA VAL A 14 9.62 7.95 -0.37
C VAL A 14 10.19 8.81 0.75
N SER A 15 10.33 8.25 1.97
CA SER A 15 10.90 8.97 3.11
C SER A 15 12.33 9.44 2.84
N LEU A 16 13.16 8.60 2.23
CA LEU A 16 14.55 8.93 1.86
C LEU A 16 14.59 10.12 0.91
N GLY A 17 13.80 10.09 -0.16
CA GLY A 17 13.75 11.17 -1.14
C GLY A 17 13.24 12.48 -0.54
N CYS A 18 12.10 12.45 0.15
CA CYS A 18 11.45 13.64 0.69
C CYS A 18 12.27 14.29 1.83
N LEU A 19 12.86 13.49 2.73
CA LEU A 19 13.74 14.00 3.79
C LEU A 19 14.99 14.65 3.20
N ALA A 20 15.59 14.04 2.18
CA ALA A 20 16.73 14.64 1.50
C ALA A 20 16.36 15.95 0.77
N GLN A 21 15.18 16.02 0.16
CA GLN A 21 14.66 17.23 -0.46
C GLN A 21 14.40 18.33 0.58
N ASN A 22 14.05 17.96 1.81
CA ASN A 22 13.95 18.88 2.94
C ASN A 22 15.29 19.41 3.44
N GLY A 23 16.42 18.86 2.95
CA GLY A 23 17.77 19.34 3.24
C GLY A 23 18.56 18.46 4.20
N PHE A 24 18.03 17.31 4.62
CA PHE A 24 18.75 16.36 5.46
C PHE A 24 19.71 15.48 4.65
N GLU A 25 20.76 14.97 5.28
CA GLU A 25 21.60 13.91 4.72
C GLU A 25 20.97 12.56 5.13
N VAL A 26 20.66 11.70 4.13
CA VAL A 26 19.93 10.45 4.38
C VAL A 26 20.70 9.26 3.87
N ILE A 27 20.88 8.26 4.73
CA ILE A 27 21.55 6.99 4.43
C ILE A 27 20.49 5.88 4.45
N GLY A 28 20.20 5.30 3.29
CA GLY A 28 19.34 4.13 3.18
C GLY A 28 20.06 2.84 3.55
N ILE A 29 19.40 1.95 4.27
CA ILE A 29 19.90 0.63 4.63
C ILE A 29 18.92 -0.43 4.12
N ASP A 30 19.41 -1.37 3.31
CA ASP A 30 18.60 -2.52 2.89
C ASP A 30 19.50 -3.74 2.71
N VAL A 31 18.99 -4.92 3.01
CA VAL A 31 19.70 -6.19 2.80
C VAL A 31 19.80 -6.54 1.31
N ASN A 32 18.90 -6.00 0.50
CA ASN A 32 18.90 -6.21 -0.94
C ASN A 32 19.88 -5.24 -1.63
N LYS A 33 21.00 -5.79 -2.08
CA LYS A 33 22.04 -5.03 -2.78
C LYS A 33 21.53 -4.30 -4.04
N VAL A 34 20.54 -4.86 -4.74
CA VAL A 34 19.97 -4.22 -5.94
C VAL A 34 19.31 -2.89 -5.56
N LYS A 35 18.57 -2.84 -4.46
CA LYS A 35 17.97 -1.59 -3.98
C LYS A 35 19.02 -0.58 -3.55
N VAL A 36 20.07 -1.05 -2.86
CA VAL A 36 21.21 -0.20 -2.47
C VAL A 36 21.87 0.41 -3.70
N ASP A 37 22.14 -0.39 -4.74
CA ASP A 37 22.75 0.07 -5.98
C ASP A 37 21.85 1.06 -6.75
N LEU A 38 20.54 0.84 -6.78
CA LEU A 38 19.59 1.78 -7.37
C LEU A 38 19.66 3.16 -6.72
N ILE A 39 19.57 3.23 -5.39
CA ILE A 39 19.64 4.51 -4.66
C ILE A 39 21.01 5.18 -4.89
N ASN A 40 22.11 4.43 -4.89
CA ASN A 40 23.44 4.96 -5.15
C ASN A 40 23.66 5.44 -6.59
N ARG A 41 22.71 5.15 -7.48
CA ARG A 41 22.65 5.67 -8.86
C ARG A 41 21.59 6.78 -9.00
N GLY A 42 20.92 7.20 -7.91
CA GLY A 42 19.83 8.17 -7.93
C GLY A 42 18.55 7.64 -8.58
N LEU A 43 18.35 6.31 -8.55
CA LEU A 43 17.18 5.63 -9.13
C LEU A 43 16.26 5.12 -8.02
N PRO A 44 14.94 5.15 -8.24
CA PRO A 44 13.96 4.67 -7.26
C PRO A 44 13.94 3.13 -7.18
N THR A 45 13.54 2.63 -6.02
CA THR A 45 13.29 1.20 -5.78
C THR A 45 11.83 0.81 -5.95
N ILE A 46 10.99 1.76 -6.32
CA ILE A 46 9.53 1.68 -6.45
C ILE A 46 9.07 2.51 -7.65
N ILE A 47 7.83 2.29 -8.08
CA ILE A 47 7.15 3.17 -9.02
C ILE A 47 6.26 4.12 -8.21
N GLU A 48 6.55 5.42 -8.26
CA GLU A 48 5.77 6.45 -7.61
C GLU A 48 5.98 7.78 -8.35
N LYS A 49 4.92 8.57 -8.42
CA LYS A 49 4.96 9.87 -9.09
C LYS A 49 6.00 10.80 -8.44
N ASP A 50 6.79 11.46 -9.26
CA ASP A 50 7.80 12.47 -8.91
C ASP A 50 9.02 11.95 -8.10
N ILE A 51 9.02 10.69 -7.61
CA ILE A 51 10.11 10.17 -6.77
C ILE A 51 11.41 10.00 -7.54
N ASP A 52 11.35 9.65 -8.80
CA ASP A 52 12.49 9.51 -9.70
C ASP A 52 13.25 10.84 -9.88
N ILE A 53 12.50 11.93 -10.05
CA ILE A 53 13.05 13.29 -10.16
C ILE A 53 13.73 13.68 -8.86
N ILE A 54 13.05 13.47 -7.73
CA ILE A 54 13.56 13.81 -6.39
C ILE A 54 14.87 13.05 -6.11
N LEU A 55 14.89 11.74 -6.29
CA LEU A 55 16.08 10.93 -6.00
C LEU A 55 17.26 11.30 -6.89
N LYS A 56 17.02 11.55 -8.19
CA LYS A 56 18.05 11.99 -9.13
C LYS A 56 18.65 13.33 -8.71
N GLU A 57 17.84 14.27 -8.26
CA GLU A 57 18.31 15.57 -7.79
C GLU A 57 19.10 15.44 -6.48
N GLN A 58 18.56 14.69 -5.50
CA GLN A 58 19.21 14.56 -4.21
C GLN A 58 20.49 13.71 -4.28
N HIS A 59 20.59 12.77 -5.19
CA HIS A 59 21.82 12.08 -5.49
C HIS A 59 22.91 13.04 -6.03
N LYS A 60 22.56 13.91 -6.98
CA LYS A 60 23.50 14.93 -7.51
C LYS A 60 24.06 15.86 -6.44
N THR A 61 23.25 16.17 -5.41
CA THR A 61 23.67 17.02 -4.29
C THR A 61 24.45 16.25 -3.22
N GLY A 62 24.59 14.93 -3.34
CA GLY A 62 25.26 14.08 -2.36
C GLY A 62 24.46 13.87 -1.06
N ARG A 63 23.17 14.24 -1.02
CA ARG A 63 22.35 14.11 0.19
C ARG A 63 21.80 12.72 0.43
N ILE A 64 21.79 11.87 -0.59
CA ILE A 64 21.36 10.47 -0.46
C ILE A 64 22.49 9.52 -0.82
N ARG A 65 22.57 8.44 -0.07
CA ARG A 65 23.32 7.23 -0.39
C ARG A 65 22.68 6.03 0.27
N ALA A 66 23.08 4.84 -0.09
CA ALA A 66 22.62 3.62 0.55
C ALA A 66 23.77 2.64 0.81
N THR A 67 23.59 1.77 1.80
CA THR A 67 24.56 0.78 2.21
C THR A 67 23.89 -0.48 2.77
N THR A 68 24.63 -1.58 2.83
CA THR A 68 24.25 -2.77 3.61
C THR A 68 24.85 -2.75 5.02
N ASP A 69 25.77 -1.80 5.32
CA ASP A 69 26.45 -1.65 6.60
C ASP A 69 25.63 -0.75 7.55
N TYR A 70 24.86 -1.40 8.43
CA TYR A 70 24.04 -0.70 9.42
C TYR A 70 24.87 -0.04 10.52
N ILE A 71 26.06 -0.58 10.85
CA ILE A 71 26.94 0.01 11.88
C ILE A 71 27.45 1.36 11.42
N GLU A 72 27.94 1.42 10.19
CA GLU A 72 28.41 2.67 9.57
C GLU A 72 27.26 3.70 9.49
N ALA A 73 26.10 3.29 9.02
CA ALA A 73 24.95 4.17 8.83
C ALA A 73 24.42 4.76 10.14
N VAL A 74 24.19 3.93 11.18
CA VAL A 74 23.70 4.38 12.49
C VAL A 74 24.74 5.23 13.23
N SER A 75 26.02 4.85 13.14
CA SER A 75 27.11 5.63 13.78
C SER A 75 27.18 7.05 13.23
N ASN A 76 26.90 7.25 11.96
CA ASN A 76 26.94 8.53 11.27
C ASN A 76 25.59 9.28 11.21
N SER A 77 24.54 8.82 11.88
CA SER A 77 23.22 9.47 11.91
C SER A 77 22.78 9.82 13.32
N GLU A 78 21.85 10.74 13.48
CA GLU A 78 21.24 11.16 14.74
C GLU A 78 19.87 10.53 14.94
N VAL A 79 19.25 10.14 13.82
CA VAL A 79 17.93 9.52 13.78
C VAL A 79 17.99 8.25 12.92
N SER A 80 17.40 7.16 13.40
CA SER A 80 17.17 5.95 12.61
C SER A 80 15.68 5.71 12.41
N ILE A 81 15.24 5.62 11.16
CA ILE A 81 13.83 5.38 10.81
C ILE A 81 13.68 3.93 10.34
N ILE A 82 12.80 3.18 10.99
CA ILE A 82 12.49 1.80 10.66
C ILE A 82 11.31 1.77 9.69
N CYS A 83 11.58 1.39 8.42
CA CYS A 83 10.60 1.26 7.34
C CYS A 83 10.58 -0.17 6.76
N VAL A 84 10.97 -1.16 7.55
CA VAL A 84 10.98 -2.56 7.10
C VAL A 84 9.57 -3.13 6.99
N GLY A 85 9.39 -4.15 6.16
CA GLY A 85 8.09 -4.81 5.98
C GLY A 85 7.63 -5.55 7.23
N THR A 86 6.32 -5.60 7.44
CA THR A 86 5.66 -6.38 8.48
C THR A 86 4.60 -7.29 7.86
N PRO A 87 5.02 -8.38 7.16
CA PRO A 87 4.07 -9.27 6.48
C PRO A 87 3.18 -10.01 7.47
N SER A 88 2.00 -10.43 7.02
CA SER A 88 1.14 -11.30 7.82
C SER A 88 1.67 -12.73 7.82
N THR A 89 1.60 -13.39 8.97
CA THR A 89 1.78 -14.83 9.08
C THR A 89 0.54 -15.59 8.54
N GLU A 90 0.65 -16.88 8.32
CA GLU A 90 -0.49 -17.72 7.92
C GLU A 90 -1.67 -17.66 8.90
N LYS A 91 -1.40 -17.46 10.19
CA LYS A 91 -2.41 -17.32 11.26
C LYS A 91 -2.98 -15.89 11.39
N GLY A 92 -2.55 -14.92 10.55
CA GLY A 92 -3.04 -13.55 10.57
C GLY A 92 -2.31 -12.60 11.52
N HIS A 93 -1.35 -13.07 12.31
CA HIS A 93 -0.49 -12.18 13.10
C HIS A 93 0.49 -11.43 12.19
N LEU A 94 0.95 -10.27 12.64
CA LEU A 94 2.09 -9.62 11.98
C LEU A 94 3.37 -10.39 12.29
N ASN A 95 4.20 -10.59 11.28
CA ASN A 95 5.58 -11.00 11.48
C ASN A 95 6.42 -9.75 11.77
N LEU A 96 6.91 -9.65 13.01
CA LEU A 96 7.73 -8.54 13.49
C LEU A 96 9.24 -8.87 13.48
N ASP A 97 9.65 -10.02 12.92
CA ASP A 97 11.06 -10.45 12.92
C ASP A 97 12.00 -9.41 12.31
N TYR A 98 11.59 -8.77 11.21
CA TYR A 98 12.38 -7.72 10.58
C TYR A 98 12.50 -6.47 11.46
N ILE A 99 11.45 -6.13 12.23
CA ILE A 99 11.48 -5.02 13.19
C ILE A 99 12.48 -5.32 14.32
N PHE A 100 12.37 -6.52 14.91
CA PHE A 100 13.23 -6.91 16.03
C PHE A 100 14.68 -7.13 15.60
N GLU A 101 14.90 -7.66 14.41
CA GLU A 101 16.25 -7.77 13.85
C GLU A 101 16.86 -6.38 13.60
N THR A 102 16.09 -5.44 13.06
CA THR A 102 16.51 -4.04 12.92
C THR A 102 16.81 -3.42 14.28
N ALA A 103 15.98 -3.70 15.30
CA ALA A 103 16.24 -3.22 16.66
C ALA A 103 17.56 -3.76 17.22
N LYS A 104 17.89 -5.04 16.96
CA LYS A 104 19.19 -5.62 17.36
C LYS A 104 20.36 -4.93 16.67
N GLN A 105 20.26 -4.72 15.36
CA GLN A 105 21.28 -4.04 14.56
C GLN A 105 21.51 -2.62 15.05
N ILE A 106 20.45 -1.86 15.33
CA ILE A 106 20.55 -0.53 15.94
C ILE A 106 21.21 -0.61 17.33
N GLY A 107 20.79 -1.57 18.18
CA GLY A 107 21.38 -1.79 19.49
C GLY A 107 22.88 -2.06 19.43
N GLU A 108 23.33 -2.87 18.47
CA GLU A 108 24.75 -3.14 18.25
C GLU A 108 25.53 -1.88 17.85
N ALA A 109 25.00 -1.10 16.91
CA ALA A 109 25.63 0.14 16.48
C ALA A 109 25.69 1.19 17.58
N LEU A 110 24.71 1.24 18.48
CA LEU A 110 24.65 2.17 19.58
C LEU A 110 25.64 1.87 20.73
N LYS A 111 26.23 0.66 20.83
CA LYS A 111 27.20 0.31 21.87
C LYS A 111 28.32 1.32 22.00
N GLN A 112 28.86 1.76 20.88
CA GLN A 112 30.00 2.66 20.79
C GLN A 112 29.58 4.15 20.70
N LYS A 113 28.32 4.45 20.40
CA LYS A 113 27.86 5.80 20.16
C LYS A 113 27.65 6.56 21.48
N LYS A 114 28.29 7.69 21.64
CA LYS A 114 28.19 8.52 22.87
C LYS A 114 27.05 9.54 22.83
N SER A 115 26.65 9.96 21.62
CA SER A 115 25.56 10.93 21.44
C SER A 115 24.19 10.26 21.57
N TYR A 116 23.22 11.05 21.98
CA TYR A 116 21.80 10.64 21.98
C TYR A 116 21.35 10.23 20.57
N HIS A 117 20.44 9.25 20.48
CA HIS A 117 19.93 8.75 19.22
C HIS A 117 18.42 8.55 19.28
N THR A 118 17.69 9.00 18.26
CA THR A 118 16.25 8.79 18.14
C THR A 118 15.95 7.66 17.16
N ILE A 119 15.22 6.67 17.61
CA ILE A 119 14.73 5.58 16.77
C ILE A 119 13.25 5.85 16.48
N VAL A 120 12.87 5.81 15.21
CA VAL A 120 11.52 6.10 14.75
C VAL A 120 10.94 4.85 14.08
N ILE A 121 9.89 4.28 14.63
CA ILE A 121 9.15 3.20 14.01
C ILE A 121 8.10 3.82 13.08
N ARG A 122 8.34 3.72 11.76
CA ARG A 122 7.43 4.16 10.72
C ARG A 122 6.70 2.99 10.06
N SER A 123 7.22 1.77 10.21
CA SER A 123 6.51 0.54 9.84
C SER A 123 5.21 0.42 10.62
N THR A 124 4.20 -0.18 10.01
CA THR A 124 2.92 -0.47 10.67
C THR A 124 3.10 -1.59 11.68
N VAL A 125 2.91 -1.29 12.94
CA VAL A 125 3.10 -2.22 14.07
C VAL A 125 1.92 -2.16 15.04
N LEU A 126 1.71 -3.24 15.79
CA LEU A 126 0.65 -3.31 16.83
C LEU A 126 1.10 -2.65 18.13
N PRO A 127 0.13 -2.20 18.97
CA PRO A 127 0.41 -1.66 20.29
C PRO A 127 1.32 -2.56 21.13
N GLY A 128 2.33 -1.94 21.75
CA GLY A 128 3.35 -2.62 22.54
C GLY A 128 4.65 -2.93 21.78
N THR A 129 4.68 -2.84 20.46
CA THR A 129 5.87 -3.10 19.66
C THR A 129 7.00 -2.10 19.96
N ASN A 130 6.67 -0.83 20.11
CA ASN A 130 7.62 0.22 20.48
C ASN A 130 8.36 -0.09 21.80
N CYS A 131 7.63 -0.58 22.80
CA CYS A 131 8.21 -0.97 24.06
C CYS A 131 9.22 -2.10 23.88
N GLN A 132 8.86 -3.15 23.17
CA GLN A 132 9.72 -4.31 22.90
C GLN A 132 10.98 -3.89 22.10
N VAL A 133 10.86 -3.02 21.11
CA VAL A 133 11.99 -2.46 20.38
C VAL A 133 12.94 -1.71 21.33
N GLY A 134 12.38 -0.89 22.23
CA GLY A 134 13.15 -0.17 23.25
C GLY A 134 13.91 -1.12 24.19
N GLU A 135 13.28 -2.18 24.64
CA GLU A 135 13.89 -3.21 25.50
C GLU A 135 15.02 -3.94 24.78
N ILE A 136 14.82 -4.37 23.54
CA ILE A 136 15.86 -5.03 22.73
C ILE A 136 17.08 -4.12 22.57
N ILE A 137 16.86 -2.85 22.22
CA ILE A 137 17.94 -1.88 22.03
C ILE A 137 18.68 -1.63 23.35
N ALA A 138 17.96 -1.44 24.46
CA ALA A 138 18.55 -1.23 25.77
C ALA A 138 19.42 -2.41 26.21
N GLN A 139 18.91 -3.64 26.05
CA GLN A 139 19.62 -4.87 26.41
C GLN A 139 20.91 -5.05 25.60
N ILE A 140 20.86 -4.82 24.29
CA ILE A 140 22.02 -5.03 23.41
C ILE A 140 23.06 -3.94 23.56
N SER A 141 22.62 -2.67 23.62
CA SER A 141 23.51 -1.53 23.67
C SER A 141 24.07 -1.21 25.07
N ASN A 142 23.49 -1.75 26.15
CA ASN A 142 23.69 -1.35 27.53
C ASN A 142 23.41 0.15 27.79
N LYS A 143 22.42 0.71 27.07
CA LYS A 143 22.01 2.11 27.18
C LYS A 143 20.63 2.22 27.82
N ILE A 144 20.33 3.40 28.34
CA ILE A 144 19.09 3.68 29.06
C ILE A 144 18.17 4.46 28.12
N ARG A 145 16.95 3.90 27.90
CA ARG A 145 15.87 4.56 27.16
C ARG A 145 15.50 5.90 27.80
N ASN A 146 15.14 6.88 26.98
CA ASN A 146 14.81 8.27 27.34
C ASN A 146 15.96 9.08 27.98
N ARG A 147 17.16 8.49 28.07
CA ARG A 147 18.39 9.19 28.47
C ARG A 147 19.42 9.16 27.34
N ASP A 148 19.75 7.99 26.83
CA ASP A 148 20.80 7.78 25.83
C ASP A 148 20.18 7.60 24.42
N PHE A 149 18.96 7.11 24.36
CA PHE A 149 18.15 6.97 23.14
C PHE A 149 16.66 7.00 23.47
N SER A 150 15.82 7.28 22.44
CA SER A 150 14.38 7.11 22.52
C SER A 150 13.83 6.35 21.33
N VAL A 151 12.67 5.70 21.53
CA VAL A 151 11.91 5.04 20.46
C VAL A 151 10.58 5.75 20.31
N VAL A 152 10.33 6.26 19.10
CA VAL A 152 9.15 7.05 18.73
C VAL A 152 8.30 6.23 17.77
N SER A 153 7.00 6.24 17.93
CA SER A 153 6.04 5.72 16.96
C SER A 153 5.58 6.85 16.04
N ASN A 154 5.79 6.69 14.73
CA ASN A 154 5.40 7.66 13.71
C ASN A 154 4.73 6.94 12.53
N PRO A 155 3.46 6.56 12.67
CA PRO A 155 2.74 5.91 11.59
C PRO A 155 2.69 6.81 10.34
N GLU A 156 2.68 6.18 9.18
CA GLU A 156 2.55 6.86 7.90
C GLU A 156 1.12 6.72 7.35
N PHE A 157 0.71 7.68 6.52
CA PHE A 157 -0.60 7.69 5.86
C PHE A 157 -0.45 7.88 4.34
N LEU A 158 0.66 7.39 3.78
CA LEU A 158 0.98 7.49 2.37
C LEU A 158 0.07 6.57 1.55
N ARG A 159 -0.35 7.06 0.38
CA ARG A 159 -1.10 6.25 -0.61
C ARG A 159 -0.25 6.06 -1.84
N GLU A 160 -0.16 4.83 -2.30
CA GLU A 160 0.54 4.50 -3.54
C GLU A 160 -0.04 5.31 -4.72
N GLY A 161 0.85 5.89 -5.55
CA GLY A 161 0.51 6.78 -6.64
C GLY A 161 0.32 8.26 -6.26
N SER A 162 0.37 8.62 -4.95
CA SER A 162 0.33 9.99 -4.46
C SER A 162 1.21 10.21 -3.21
N ALA A 163 2.12 9.29 -2.94
CA ALA A 163 2.85 9.26 -1.68
C ALA A 163 3.77 10.46 -1.45
N VAL A 164 4.37 11.02 -2.49
CA VAL A 164 5.15 12.27 -2.39
C VAL A 164 4.26 13.43 -1.97
N GLN A 165 3.08 13.56 -2.58
CA GLN A 165 2.12 14.60 -2.22
C GLN A 165 1.58 14.39 -0.80
N ASP A 166 1.25 13.15 -0.43
CA ASP A 166 0.76 12.79 0.91
C ASP A 166 1.83 13.02 1.98
N TYR A 167 3.10 12.85 1.64
CA TYR A 167 4.21 13.15 2.56
C TYR A 167 4.25 14.64 2.94
N TYR A 168 4.08 15.54 1.95
CA TYR A 168 4.13 16.98 2.19
C TYR A 168 2.81 17.57 2.69
N ASN A 169 1.69 16.94 2.41
CA ASN A 169 0.36 17.41 2.78
C ASN A 169 -0.47 16.32 3.48
N PRO A 170 0.03 15.73 4.57
CA PRO A 170 -0.76 14.76 5.33
C PRO A 170 -1.91 15.48 6.06
N PRO A 171 -2.98 14.79 6.42
CA PRO A 171 -4.03 15.36 7.27
C PRO A 171 -3.47 15.81 8.63
N TYR A 172 -2.50 15.10 9.14
CA TYR A 172 -1.70 15.42 10.34
C TYR A 172 -0.41 14.59 10.34
N THR A 173 0.60 15.08 11.05
CA THR A 173 1.80 14.31 11.41
C THR A 173 1.65 13.82 12.84
N LEU A 174 1.60 12.48 13.05
CA LEU A 174 1.35 11.89 14.35
C LEU A 174 2.62 11.31 14.95
N ILE A 175 2.89 11.67 16.21
CA ILE A 175 4.04 11.22 16.97
C ILE A 175 3.59 10.63 18.29
N GLY A 176 3.91 9.36 18.53
CA GLY A 176 3.78 8.69 19.82
C GLY A 176 5.12 8.67 20.54
N SER A 177 5.24 9.43 21.63
CA SER A 177 6.46 9.48 22.41
C SER A 177 6.19 10.02 23.82
N ASP A 178 6.95 9.52 24.79
CA ASP A 178 7.01 9.98 26.18
C ASP A 178 8.29 10.81 26.47
N ASP A 179 9.13 11.06 25.45
CA ASP A 179 10.38 11.83 25.58
C ASP A 179 10.29 13.15 24.79
N ASN A 180 10.31 14.27 25.52
CA ASN A 180 10.24 15.61 24.95
C ASN A 180 11.41 15.91 23.99
N LYS A 181 12.61 15.39 24.26
CA LYS A 181 13.77 15.59 23.39
C LYS A 181 13.55 14.91 22.03
N ALA A 182 12.99 13.71 22.02
CA ALA A 182 12.62 13.02 20.79
C ALA A 182 11.50 13.76 20.04
N ILE A 183 10.50 14.30 20.75
CA ILE A 183 9.43 15.10 20.15
C ILE A 183 9.99 16.35 19.46
N ASP A 184 10.96 17.05 20.06
CA ASP A 184 11.57 18.24 19.45
C ASP A 184 12.39 17.89 18.19
N ILE A 185 13.10 16.75 18.19
CA ILE A 185 13.78 16.21 17.00
C ILE A 185 12.76 15.91 15.90
N MET A 186 11.62 15.32 16.24
CA MET A 186 10.58 15.02 15.26
C MET A 186 9.91 16.29 14.71
N LYS A 187 9.73 17.34 15.50
CA LYS A 187 9.26 18.65 15.01
C LYS A 187 10.23 19.26 13.99
N GLU A 188 11.54 19.17 14.25
CA GLU A 188 12.55 19.62 13.28
C GLU A 188 12.47 18.81 11.98
N LEU A 189 12.35 17.48 12.10
CA LEU A 189 12.26 16.56 10.96
C LEU A 189 11.09 16.88 10.02
N TYR A 190 9.94 17.24 10.61
CA TYR A 190 8.71 17.53 9.89
C TYR A 190 8.41 19.03 9.71
N SER A 191 9.39 19.91 9.99
CA SER A 191 9.20 21.37 9.93
C SER A 191 8.78 21.93 8.55
N LYS A 192 9.00 21.15 7.47
CA LYS A 192 8.61 21.50 6.09
C LYS A 192 7.42 20.71 5.58
N VAL A 193 6.76 19.96 6.42
CA VAL A 193 5.55 19.21 6.10
C VAL A 193 4.35 20.02 6.54
N ASN A 194 3.37 20.15 5.66
CA ASN A 194 2.10 20.82 5.97
C ASN A 194 1.25 19.92 6.87
N GLY A 195 0.26 20.50 7.54
CA GLY A 195 -0.63 19.77 8.43
C GLY A 195 -0.27 19.91 9.91
N GLU A 196 -1.19 19.56 10.74
CA GLU A 196 -1.05 19.65 12.21
C GLU A 196 -0.05 18.62 12.73
N PHE A 197 0.86 19.05 13.61
CA PHE A 197 1.79 18.15 14.31
C PHE A 197 1.15 17.73 15.64
N ILE A 198 0.76 16.48 15.76
CA ILE A 198 0.04 15.93 16.90
C ILE A 198 0.94 14.97 17.67
N THR A 199 1.02 15.16 18.99
CA THR A 199 1.71 14.26 19.90
C THR A 199 0.70 13.51 20.77
N VAL A 200 0.85 12.20 20.86
CA VAL A 200 -0.01 11.30 21.65
C VAL A 200 0.85 10.29 22.40
N ASP A 201 0.21 9.48 23.26
CA ASP A 201 0.86 8.30 23.81
C ASP A 201 1.23 7.30 22.71
N ILE A 202 2.21 6.45 23.00
CA ILE A 202 2.79 5.51 22.04
C ILE A 202 1.74 4.54 21.48
N GLN A 203 0.88 3.99 22.34
CA GLN A 203 -0.08 2.97 21.96
C GLN A 203 -1.17 3.54 21.04
N THR A 204 -1.61 4.77 21.29
CA THR A 204 -2.52 5.50 20.39
C THR A 204 -1.89 5.70 19.02
N ALA A 205 -0.60 6.06 18.94
CA ALA A 205 0.08 6.20 17.66
C ALA A 205 0.26 4.85 16.93
N GLU A 206 0.42 3.75 17.65
CA GLU A 206 0.53 2.42 17.05
C GLU A 206 -0.81 1.92 16.47
N ILE A 207 -1.93 2.15 17.17
CA ILE A 207 -3.23 1.59 16.75
C ILE A 207 -3.91 2.38 15.62
N ILE A 208 -3.71 3.69 15.53
CA ILE A 208 -4.49 4.57 14.64
C ILE A 208 -4.38 4.19 13.17
N LYS A 209 -3.24 3.66 12.73
CA LYS A 209 -3.05 3.20 11.35
C LYS A 209 -4.02 2.07 10.99
N TYR A 210 -4.21 1.12 11.90
CA TYR A 210 -5.17 0.01 11.70
C TYR A 210 -6.60 0.50 11.66
N VAL A 211 -6.95 1.44 12.53
CA VAL A 211 -8.28 2.06 12.55
C VAL A 211 -8.58 2.72 11.22
N ASN A 212 -7.64 3.54 10.70
CA ASN A 212 -7.80 4.21 9.41
C ASN A 212 -7.95 3.21 8.26
N ASN A 213 -7.05 2.24 8.16
CA ASN A 213 -7.07 1.28 7.07
C ASN A 213 -8.32 0.37 7.12
N SER A 214 -8.71 -0.08 8.31
CA SER A 214 -9.95 -0.88 8.49
C SER A 214 -11.20 -0.07 8.09
N TYR A 215 -11.22 1.21 8.44
CA TYR A 215 -12.33 2.08 8.04
C TYR A 215 -12.34 2.35 6.53
N HIS A 216 -11.17 2.48 5.90
CA HIS A 216 -11.11 2.58 4.43
C HIS A 216 -11.69 1.31 3.78
N ALA A 217 -11.30 0.13 4.26
CA ALA A 217 -11.83 -1.14 3.76
C ALA A 217 -13.35 -1.24 3.95
N LEU A 218 -13.86 -0.83 5.13
CA LEU A 218 -15.30 -0.78 5.40
C LEU A 218 -16.04 0.13 4.41
N LYS A 219 -15.51 1.31 4.10
CA LYS A 219 -16.14 2.24 3.15
C LYS A 219 -16.30 1.64 1.77
N VAL A 220 -15.24 1.00 1.25
CA VAL A 220 -15.28 0.36 -0.07
C VAL A 220 -16.34 -0.75 -0.10
N THR A 221 -16.32 -1.64 0.89
CA THR A 221 -17.26 -2.77 0.98
C THR A 221 -18.70 -2.28 1.08
N PHE A 222 -18.96 -1.26 1.90
CA PHE A 222 -20.27 -0.65 2.02
C PHE A 222 -20.77 -0.13 0.67
N ALA A 223 -19.94 0.65 -0.04
CA ALA A 223 -20.30 1.19 -1.35
C ALA A 223 -20.62 0.08 -2.36
N ASN A 224 -19.83 -0.99 -2.38
CA ASN A 224 -20.04 -2.13 -3.27
C ASN A 224 -21.33 -2.90 -2.94
N GLU A 225 -21.67 -3.09 -1.67
CA GLU A 225 -22.92 -3.74 -1.27
C GLU A 225 -24.15 -2.91 -1.70
N ILE A 226 -24.10 -1.60 -1.46
CA ILE A 226 -25.14 -0.68 -1.95
C ILE A 226 -25.23 -0.70 -3.49
N GLY A 227 -24.09 -0.74 -4.18
CA GLY A 227 -24.03 -0.83 -5.63
C GLY A 227 -24.76 -2.07 -6.16
N ARG A 228 -24.54 -3.26 -5.58
CA ARG A 228 -25.23 -4.49 -5.95
C ARG A 228 -26.74 -4.41 -5.71
N ILE A 229 -27.14 -3.85 -4.58
CA ILE A 229 -28.56 -3.64 -4.24
C ILE A 229 -29.20 -2.72 -5.30
N CYS A 230 -28.57 -1.58 -5.57
CA CYS A 230 -29.05 -0.62 -6.56
C CYS A 230 -29.20 -1.26 -7.95
N LYS A 231 -28.17 -2.00 -8.40
CA LYS A 231 -28.20 -2.73 -9.68
C LYS A 231 -29.39 -3.68 -9.75
N LYS A 232 -29.64 -4.45 -8.69
CA LYS A 232 -30.76 -5.38 -8.63
C LYS A 232 -32.13 -4.69 -8.72
N LEU A 233 -32.22 -3.49 -8.19
CA LEU A 233 -33.43 -2.66 -8.18
C LEU A 233 -33.54 -1.72 -9.39
N HIS A 234 -32.61 -1.77 -10.35
CA HIS A 234 -32.51 -0.87 -11.48
C HIS A 234 -32.37 0.62 -11.07
N ILE A 235 -31.65 0.87 -9.96
CA ILE A 235 -31.33 2.20 -9.47
C ILE A 235 -29.88 2.52 -9.86
N ASP A 236 -29.61 3.76 -10.27
CA ASP A 236 -28.25 4.27 -10.52
C ASP A 236 -27.48 4.39 -9.20
N SER A 237 -26.58 3.45 -8.97
CA SER A 237 -25.76 3.40 -7.74
C SER A 237 -24.77 4.56 -7.65
N SER A 238 -24.26 5.06 -8.79
CA SER A 238 -23.38 6.22 -8.82
C SER A 238 -24.08 7.46 -8.29
N LYS A 239 -25.31 7.70 -8.74
CA LYS A 239 -26.13 8.80 -8.28
C LYS A 239 -26.50 8.69 -6.80
N VAL A 240 -26.80 7.47 -6.34
CA VAL A 240 -27.04 7.23 -4.90
C VAL A 240 -25.82 7.60 -4.07
N MET A 241 -24.61 7.12 -4.47
CA MET A 241 -23.39 7.40 -3.74
C MET A 241 -22.94 8.86 -3.85
N GLN A 242 -23.17 9.52 -4.99
CA GLN A 242 -22.95 10.97 -5.12
C GLN A 242 -23.80 11.74 -4.10
N LEU A 243 -25.10 11.46 -4.02
CA LEU A 243 -25.99 12.11 -3.07
C LEU A 243 -25.59 11.78 -1.61
N PHE A 244 -25.26 10.53 -1.32
CA PHE A 244 -24.74 10.11 -0.02
C PHE A 244 -23.49 10.90 0.40
N CYS A 245 -22.58 11.16 -0.53
CA CYS A 245 -21.34 11.89 -0.29
C CYS A 245 -21.52 13.41 -0.18
N LEU A 246 -22.66 13.99 -0.57
CA LEU A 246 -22.95 15.41 -0.34
C LEU A 246 -23.15 15.73 1.14
N ASP A 247 -23.50 14.74 1.94
CA ASP A 247 -23.51 14.90 3.39
C ASP A 247 -22.09 14.82 3.97
N THR A 248 -21.38 15.92 3.90
CA THR A 248 -20.03 16.06 4.47
C THR A 248 -20.03 16.19 6.00
N ARG A 249 -21.22 16.24 6.63
CA ARG A 249 -21.34 16.31 8.08
C ARG A 249 -21.40 14.93 8.75
N LEU A 250 -21.98 13.95 8.06
CA LEU A 250 -22.18 12.59 8.59
C LEU A 250 -21.36 11.54 7.83
N ASN A 251 -21.28 11.64 6.51
CA ASN A 251 -20.68 10.61 5.65
C ASN A 251 -19.21 10.83 5.33
N ILE A 252 -18.60 11.89 5.78
CA ILE A 252 -17.17 12.20 5.89
C ILE A 252 -16.48 12.50 4.56
N SER A 253 -16.31 11.55 3.63
CA SER A 253 -15.53 11.75 2.39
C SER A 253 -16.06 10.90 1.25
N PRO A 254 -16.15 11.43 0.01
CA PRO A 254 -16.59 10.66 -1.15
C PRO A 254 -15.57 9.66 -1.68
N TYR A 255 -14.32 9.67 -1.21
CA TYR A 255 -13.20 9.04 -1.89
C TYR A 255 -13.37 7.53 -2.09
N TYR A 256 -13.88 6.77 -1.12
CA TYR A 256 -14.08 5.32 -1.24
C TYR A 256 -15.55 4.90 -1.37
N PHE A 257 -16.47 5.85 -1.55
CA PHE A 257 -17.91 5.57 -1.68
C PHE A 257 -18.37 5.52 -3.14
N LYS A 258 -17.52 5.05 -4.04
CA LYS A 258 -17.91 4.69 -5.39
C LYS A 258 -18.06 3.19 -5.48
N PRO A 259 -19.22 2.67 -5.91
CA PRO A 259 -19.32 1.26 -6.27
C PRO A 259 -18.29 0.94 -7.36
N GLY A 260 -17.70 -0.24 -7.27
CA GLY A 260 -16.63 -0.66 -8.17
C GLY A 260 -16.23 -2.10 -7.85
N PHE A 261 -14.97 -2.43 -8.02
CA PHE A 261 -14.45 -3.75 -7.71
C PHE A 261 -14.05 -3.88 -6.23
N ALA A 262 -13.72 -5.10 -5.83
CA ALA A 262 -13.29 -5.43 -4.49
C ALA A 262 -12.02 -4.67 -4.08
N TYR A 263 -11.88 -4.37 -2.79
CA TYR A 263 -10.63 -3.82 -2.30
C TYR A 263 -9.54 -4.88 -2.21
N GLY A 264 -8.29 -4.43 -2.35
CA GLY A 264 -7.11 -5.28 -2.28
C GLY A 264 -5.86 -4.49 -1.90
N GLY A 265 -4.72 -4.94 -2.40
CA GLY A 265 -3.43 -4.35 -2.12
C GLY A 265 -2.82 -4.82 -0.81
N SER A 266 -1.59 -4.37 -0.55
CA SER A 266 -0.78 -4.85 0.57
C SER A 266 -1.22 -4.35 1.95
N CYS A 267 -2.07 -3.29 2.02
CA CYS A 267 -2.42 -2.63 3.28
C CYS A 267 -3.78 -3.05 3.82
N LEU A 268 -4.88 -2.81 3.08
CA LEU A 268 -6.23 -2.99 3.63
C LEU A 268 -6.50 -4.42 4.13
N PRO A 269 -6.23 -5.49 3.34
CA PRO A 269 -6.45 -6.86 3.81
C PRO A 269 -5.58 -7.23 5.00
N LYS A 270 -4.30 -6.82 4.96
CA LYS A 270 -3.32 -7.13 6.01
C LYS A 270 -3.70 -6.47 7.34
N ASP A 271 -3.98 -5.18 7.33
CA ASP A 271 -4.23 -4.41 8.54
C ASP A 271 -5.58 -4.77 9.16
N LEU A 272 -6.61 -4.99 8.34
CA LEU A 272 -7.89 -5.52 8.82
C LEU A 272 -7.72 -6.89 9.50
N LYS A 273 -6.99 -7.80 8.86
CA LYS A 273 -6.70 -9.12 9.41
C LYS A 273 -5.91 -9.04 10.72
N ALA A 274 -4.93 -8.14 10.81
CA ALA A 274 -4.15 -7.93 12.02
C ALA A 274 -5.02 -7.39 13.17
N LEU A 275 -5.93 -6.45 12.87
CA LEU A 275 -6.84 -5.90 13.87
C LEU A 275 -7.85 -6.96 14.37
N ASN A 276 -8.41 -7.75 13.45
CA ASN A 276 -9.29 -8.87 13.80
C ASN A 276 -8.57 -9.90 14.68
N THR A 277 -7.31 -10.21 14.35
CA THR A 277 -6.50 -11.12 15.16
C THR A 277 -6.23 -10.53 16.55
N LEU A 278 -5.86 -9.25 16.61
CA LEU A 278 -5.67 -8.55 17.89
C LEU A 278 -6.93 -8.58 18.76
N ALA A 279 -8.10 -8.33 18.17
CA ALA A 279 -9.37 -8.39 18.90
C ALA A 279 -9.61 -9.80 19.48
N LYS A 280 -9.36 -10.85 18.71
CA LYS A 280 -9.45 -12.25 19.16
C LYS A 280 -8.46 -12.58 20.27
N ASP A 281 -7.22 -12.14 20.15
CA ASP A 281 -6.18 -12.29 21.19
C ASP A 281 -6.56 -11.57 22.49
N CYS A 282 -7.31 -10.47 22.39
CA CYS A 282 -7.89 -9.76 23.53
C CYS A 282 -9.23 -10.35 24.00
N SER A 283 -9.68 -11.47 23.46
CA SER A 283 -11.01 -12.07 23.75
C SER A 283 -12.17 -11.13 23.47
N LEU A 284 -12.07 -10.27 22.45
CA LEU A 284 -13.12 -9.37 22.00
C LEU A 284 -13.84 -9.99 20.79
N ASP A 285 -15.18 -9.90 20.81
CA ASP A 285 -16.03 -10.24 19.67
C ASP A 285 -16.27 -8.98 18.81
N THR A 286 -15.84 -9.05 17.55
CA THR A 286 -15.87 -7.92 16.61
C THR A 286 -16.52 -8.33 15.27
N PRO A 287 -17.81 -8.72 15.26
CA PRO A 287 -18.46 -9.29 14.09
C PRO A 287 -18.48 -8.35 12.88
N LEU A 288 -18.54 -7.03 13.07
CA LEU A 288 -18.46 -6.07 11.96
C LEU A 288 -17.11 -6.11 11.27
N LEU A 289 -16.01 -6.17 12.02
CA LEU A 289 -14.67 -6.25 11.43
C LEU A 289 -14.45 -7.60 10.74
N ASP A 290 -14.94 -8.69 11.32
CA ASP A 290 -14.85 -10.03 10.71
C ASP A 290 -15.66 -10.10 9.40
N SER A 291 -16.81 -9.45 9.32
CA SER A 291 -17.68 -9.46 8.14
C SER A 291 -17.13 -8.68 6.94
N ILE A 292 -16.18 -7.77 7.14
CA ILE A 292 -15.63 -6.95 6.04
C ILE A 292 -14.91 -7.81 5.00
N GLU A 293 -14.09 -8.78 5.43
CA GLU A 293 -13.36 -9.67 4.53
C GLU A 293 -14.33 -10.61 3.79
N ASP A 294 -15.29 -11.16 4.49
CA ASP A 294 -16.31 -12.03 3.90
C ASP A 294 -17.15 -11.29 2.84
N SER A 295 -17.54 -10.06 3.15
CA SER A 295 -18.27 -9.20 2.21
C SER A 295 -17.45 -8.88 0.97
N ASN A 296 -16.16 -8.57 1.13
CA ASN A 296 -15.27 -8.33 0.01
C ASN A 296 -15.06 -9.59 -0.86
N GLN A 297 -14.93 -10.76 -0.24
CA GLN A 297 -14.83 -12.03 -0.96
C GLN A 297 -16.12 -12.34 -1.73
N ASN A 298 -17.29 -12.08 -1.12
CA ASN A 298 -18.58 -12.24 -1.80
C ASN A 298 -18.69 -11.31 -3.02
N HIS A 299 -18.11 -10.11 -2.95
CA HIS A 299 -18.07 -9.21 -4.09
C HIS A 299 -17.18 -9.73 -5.24
N ILE A 300 -16.04 -10.35 -4.92
CA ILE A 300 -15.20 -11.05 -5.91
C ILE A 300 -15.99 -12.18 -6.57
N ASN A 301 -16.67 -12.98 -5.78
CA ASN A 301 -17.52 -14.08 -6.31
C ASN A 301 -18.63 -13.55 -7.21
N TYR A 302 -19.25 -12.43 -6.84
CA TYR A 302 -20.26 -11.76 -7.67
C TYR A 302 -19.68 -11.32 -9.02
N ALA A 303 -18.48 -10.78 -9.04
CA ALA A 303 -17.79 -10.41 -10.28
C ALA A 303 -17.51 -11.63 -11.17
N ILE A 304 -17.03 -12.74 -10.59
CA ILE A 304 -16.81 -14.00 -11.30
C ILE A 304 -18.11 -14.49 -11.93
N GLU A 305 -19.20 -14.56 -11.17
CA GLU A 305 -20.50 -14.98 -11.68
C GLU A 305 -21.03 -14.04 -12.78
N THR A 306 -20.81 -12.72 -12.65
CA THR A 306 -21.18 -11.76 -13.68
C THR A 306 -20.47 -12.05 -15.01
N ILE A 307 -19.17 -12.35 -14.96
CA ILE A 307 -18.38 -12.73 -16.15
C ILE A 307 -18.90 -14.04 -16.76
N LYS A 308 -19.08 -15.07 -15.94
CA LYS A 308 -19.53 -16.41 -16.38
C LYS A 308 -20.89 -16.38 -17.05
N ASN A 309 -21.81 -15.59 -16.52
CA ASN A 309 -23.18 -15.46 -17.05
C ASN A 309 -23.21 -14.87 -18.47
N LYS A 310 -22.10 -14.31 -18.97
CA LYS A 310 -21.99 -13.85 -20.37
C LYS A 310 -21.71 -15.00 -21.34
N GLY A 311 -21.32 -16.17 -20.87
CA GLY A 311 -21.11 -17.37 -21.69
C GLY A 311 -19.97 -17.26 -22.71
N LYS A 312 -19.00 -16.38 -22.47
CA LYS A 312 -17.80 -16.19 -23.31
C LYS A 312 -16.62 -17.00 -22.79
N ARG A 313 -15.75 -17.45 -23.69
CA ARG A 313 -14.60 -18.28 -23.32
C ARG A 313 -13.27 -17.51 -23.28
N LYS A 314 -13.10 -16.52 -24.13
CA LYS A 314 -11.88 -15.72 -24.27
C LYS A 314 -12.04 -14.39 -23.53
N ILE A 315 -11.38 -14.26 -22.38
CA ILE A 315 -11.54 -13.13 -21.46
C ILE A 315 -10.28 -12.28 -21.49
N GLY A 316 -10.39 -11.04 -21.94
CA GLY A 316 -9.34 -10.04 -21.91
C GLY A 316 -9.46 -9.15 -20.67
N ILE A 317 -8.35 -8.84 -20.01
CA ILE A 317 -8.35 -8.01 -18.79
C ILE A 317 -7.36 -6.85 -18.96
N PHE A 318 -7.85 -5.63 -18.86
CA PHE A 318 -7.01 -4.44 -18.76
C PHE A 318 -6.68 -4.13 -17.31
N GLY A 319 -5.39 -4.31 -16.95
CA GLY A 319 -4.86 -4.05 -15.61
C GLY A 319 -4.96 -5.24 -14.65
N ILE A 320 -3.85 -5.64 -14.08
CA ILE A 320 -3.75 -6.73 -13.08
C ILE A 320 -3.25 -6.24 -11.73
N ALA A 321 -2.53 -5.12 -11.67
CA ALA A 321 -2.13 -4.51 -10.41
C ALA A 321 -3.36 -4.13 -9.58
N PHE A 322 -3.20 -4.10 -8.25
CA PHE A 322 -4.31 -3.74 -7.37
C PHE A 322 -4.75 -2.27 -7.55
N LYS A 323 -3.89 -1.44 -8.14
CA LYS A 323 -4.16 -0.03 -8.42
C LYS A 323 -3.47 0.41 -9.70
N GLU A 324 -4.18 1.18 -10.51
CA GLU A 324 -3.65 1.79 -11.73
C GLU A 324 -2.39 2.62 -11.46
N GLY A 325 -1.40 2.49 -12.35
CA GLY A 325 -0.12 3.21 -12.23
C GLY A 325 0.87 2.64 -11.22
N THR A 326 0.61 1.43 -10.70
CA THR A 326 1.54 0.71 -9.83
C THR A 326 1.89 -0.66 -10.40
N ASP A 327 2.93 -1.28 -9.88
CA ASP A 327 3.37 -2.64 -10.22
C ASP A 327 3.06 -3.66 -9.12
N ASP A 328 2.31 -3.27 -8.07
CA ASP A 328 2.02 -4.13 -6.93
C ASP A 328 0.86 -5.08 -7.23
N LEU A 329 1.18 -6.38 -7.33
CA LEU A 329 0.21 -7.46 -7.56
C LEU A 329 -0.28 -8.10 -6.27
N ARG A 330 0.30 -7.78 -5.12
CA ARG A 330 0.01 -8.45 -3.86
C ARG A 330 -1.44 -8.17 -3.43
N TYR A 331 -2.17 -9.27 -3.25
CA TYR A 331 -3.58 -9.22 -2.88
C TYR A 331 -4.46 -8.42 -3.86
N SER A 332 -4.05 -8.29 -5.12
CA SER A 332 -4.92 -7.74 -6.14
C SER A 332 -6.13 -8.66 -6.34
N PRO A 333 -7.37 -8.17 -6.16
CA PRO A 333 -8.56 -9.03 -6.20
C PRO A 333 -8.82 -9.60 -7.58
N ILE A 334 -8.36 -8.95 -8.65
CA ILE A 334 -8.48 -9.45 -10.02
C ILE A 334 -7.72 -10.77 -10.23
N ILE A 335 -6.67 -11.01 -9.44
CA ILE A 335 -5.91 -12.27 -9.49
C ILE A 335 -6.79 -13.45 -9.10
N LYS A 336 -7.63 -13.31 -8.07
CA LYS A 336 -8.58 -14.36 -7.67
C LYS A 336 -9.61 -14.63 -8.76
N VAL A 337 -10.03 -13.58 -9.48
CA VAL A 337 -10.91 -13.72 -10.66
C VAL A 337 -10.21 -14.53 -11.75
N ILE A 338 -8.98 -14.15 -12.10
CA ILE A 338 -8.17 -14.84 -13.12
C ILE A 338 -7.98 -16.32 -12.76
N GLU A 339 -7.59 -16.61 -11.52
CA GLU A 339 -7.39 -17.99 -11.05
C GLU A 339 -8.67 -18.83 -11.13
N ASP A 340 -9.81 -18.24 -10.79
CA ASP A 340 -11.08 -18.93 -10.85
C ASP A 340 -11.53 -19.19 -12.30
N LEU A 341 -11.38 -18.21 -13.19
CA LEU A 341 -11.68 -18.35 -14.61
C LEU A 341 -10.81 -19.44 -15.26
N ILE A 342 -9.51 -19.46 -14.99
CA ILE A 342 -8.59 -20.50 -15.51
C ILE A 342 -8.95 -21.88 -14.96
N ARG A 343 -9.30 -21.99 -13.67
CA ARG A 343 -9.76 -23.28 -13.09
C ARG A 343 -11.03 -23.82 -13.73
N GLN A 344 -11.82 -22.97 -14.35
CA GLN A 344 -13.04 -23.32 -15.06
C GLN A 344 -12.82 -23.49 -16.57
N ASP A 345 -11.58 -23.69 -17.00
CA ASP A 345 -11.19 -23.90 -18.41
C ASP A 345 -11.55 -22.71 -19.32
N LEU A 346 -11.61 -21.48 -18.78
CA LEU A 346 -11.71 -20.25 -19.57
C LEU A 346 -10.30 -19.76 -19.92
N GLU A 347 -10.18 -19.22 -21.12
CA GLU A 347 -8.94 -18.65 -21.62
C GLU A 347 -8.84 -17.19 -21.16
N VAL A 348 -7.72 -16.79 -20.58
CA VAL A 348 -7.51 -15.43 -20.05
C VAL A 348 -6.25 -14.83 -20.65
N LEU A 349 -6.34 -13.60 -21.16
CA LEU A 349 -5.20 -12.75 -21.46
C LEU A 349 -5.28 -11.45 -20.67
N VAL A 350 -4.11 -10.91 -20.32
CA VAL A 350 -3.98 -9.71 -19.49
C VAL A 350 -3.05 -8.72 -20.17
N TYR A 351 -3.40 -7.46 -20.20
CA TYR A 351 -2.52 -6.36 -20.57
C TYR A 351 -2.36 -5.40 -19.40
N ASP A 352 -1.10 -5.10 -19.03
CA ASP A 352 -0.77 -4.14 -17.98
C ASP A 352 0.61 -3.52 -18.24
N ASN A 353 0.65 -2.21 -18.44
CA ASN A 353 1.85 -1.46 -18.77
C ASN A 353 2.95 -1.47 -17.70
N TYR A 354 2.60 -1.74 -16.44
CA TYR A 354 3.51 -1.57 -15.30
C TYR A 354 4.05 -2.90 -14.76
N VAL A 355 3.39 -4.00 -15.09
CA VAL A 355 3.69 -5.32 -14.50
C VAL A 355 5.04 -5.89 -14.97
N SER A 356 5.55 -5.49 -16.13
CA SER A 356 6.88 -5.91 -16.60
C SER A 356 8.00 -5.58 -15.60
N ASN A 357 7.86 -4.51 -14.82
CA ASN A 357 8.79 -4.15 -13.76
C ASN A 357 8.66 -5.04 -12.52
N ALA A 358 7.44 -5.45 -12.17
CA ALA A 358 7.17 -6.34 -11.04
C ALA A 358 7.79 -7.73 -11.21
N LEU A 359 8.03 -8.17 -12.46
CA LEU A 359 8.67 -9.45 -12.79
C LEU A 359 10.19 -9.47 -12.53
N GLN A 360 10.81 -8.32 -12.29
CA GLN A 360 12.27 -8.22 -12.27
C GLN A 360 12.88 -8.38 -10.88
N PHE A 361 12.26 -7.82 -9.80
CA PHE A 361 12.85 -7.83 -8.46
C PHE A 361 11.85 -7.49 -7.34
N GLY A 362 12.26 -7.77 -6.08
CA GLY A 362 11.56 -7.39 -4.87
C GLY A 362 10.43 -8.32 -4.44
N ALA A 363 9.62 -7.87 -3.47
CA ALA A 363 8.54 -8.65 -2.89
C ALA A 363 7.44 -9.04 -3.89
N ASN A 364 7.26 -8.25 -4.95
CA ASN A 364 6.34 -8.56 -6.04
C ASN A 364 6.81 -9.78 -6.82
N LYS A 365 8.11 -9.85 -7.15
CA LYS A 365 8.67 -11.02 -7.85
C LYS A 365 8.48 -12.31 -7.05
N GLU A 366 8.83 -12.30 -5.76
CA GLU A 366 8.65 -13.47 -4.89
C GLU A 366 7.18 -13.90 -4.81
N TYR A 367 6.27 -12.93 -4.79
CA TYR A 367 4.84 -13.18 -4.81
C TYR A 367 4.39 -13.82 -6.13
N ILE A 368 4.85 -13.29 -7.27
CA ILE A 368 4.52 -13.79 -8.60
C ILE A 368 5.04 -15.22 -8.78
N ASP A 369 6.31 -15.46 -8.48
CA ASP A 369 6.94 -16.78 -8.63
C ASP A 369 6.21 -17.85 -7.79
N LYS A 370 5.69 -17.48 -6.62
CA LYS A 370 4.99 -18.39 -5.70
C LYS A 370 3.50 -18.57 -6.02
N ILE A 371 2.79 -17.49 -6.34
CA ILE A 371 1.34 -17.47 -6.42
C ILE A 371 0.85 -17.47 -7.88
N LEU A 372 1.60 -16.86 -8.79
CA LEU A 372 1.21 -16.63 -10.18
C LEU A 372 2.23 -17.17 -11.19
N PRO A 373 2.70 -18.42 -11.07
CA PRO A 373 3.74 -18.94 -11.98
C PRO A 373 3.33 -18.96 -13.44
N TYR A 374 2.04 -18.91 -13.73
CA TYR A 374 1.45 -18.87 -15.07
C TYR A 374 1.31 -17.43 -15.65
N LEU A 375 1.59 -16.39 -14.86
CA LEU A 375 1.35 -15.00 -15.28
C LEU A 375 2.04 -14.65 -16.59
N GLN A 376 3.27 -15.12 -16.80
CA GLN A 376 4.02 -14.87 -18.03
C GLN A 376 3.35 -15.45 -19.28
N ASN A 377 2.51 -16.49 -19.12
CA ASN A 377 1.83 -17.15 -20.22
C ASN A 377 0.54 -16.43 -20.63
N ILE A 378 -0.01 -15.57 -19.78
CA ILE A 378 -1.26 -14.85 -20.04
C ILE A 378 -1.05 -13.35 -20.26
N LEU A 379 0.17 -12.84 -20.05
CA LEU A 379 0.51 -11.44 -20.28
C LEU A 379 0.82 -11.21 -21.75
N VAL A 380 0.09 -10.28 -22.36
CA VAL A 380 0.35 -9.83 -23.73
C VAL A 380 1.14 -8.53 -23.74
N SER A 381 1.84 -8.28 -24.84
CA SER A 381 2.74 -7.15 -24.98
C SER A 381 2.05 -5.88 -25.48
N THR A 382 0.89 -6.01 -26.13
CA THR A 382 0.15 -4.89 -26.72
C THR A 382 -1.35 -4.97 -26.41
N GLU A 383 -1.97 -3.81 -26.39
CA GLU A 383 -3.43 -3.67 -26.22
C GLU A 383 -4.18 -4.32 -27.39
N ASP A 384 -3.69 -4.13 -28.60
CA ASP A 384 -4.31 -4.67 -29.82
C ASP A 384 -4.38 -6.19 -29.80
N GLU A 385 -3.31 -6.86 -29.33
CA GLU A 385 -3.30 -8.32 -29.18
C GLU A 385 -4.42 -8.83 -28.27
N LEU A 386 -4.65 -8.16 -27.15
CA LEU A 386 -5.73 -8.49 -26.23
C LEU A 386 -7.09 -8.21 -26.84
N ILE A 387 -7.24 -7.02 -27.47
CA ILE A 387 -8.52 -6.58 -28.03
C ILE A 387 -8.96 -7.51 -29.17
N GLU A 388 -8.05 -7.85 -30.09
CA GLU A 388 -8.37 -8.73 -31.22
C GLU A 388 -8.76 -10.13 -30.78
N TRP A 389 -8.09 -10.66 -29.75
CA TRP A 389 -8.28 -12.03 -29.28
C TRP A 389 -9.51 -12.22 -28.40
N ALA A 390 -9.87 -11.25 -27.55
CA ALA A 390 -10.91 -11.38 -26.54
C ALA A 390 -12.33 -11.36 -27.11
N GLU A 391 -13.22 -12.14 -26.53
CA GLU A 391 -14.68 -12.08 -26.75
C GLU A 391 -15.38 -11.21 -25.69
N LEU A 392 -14.81 -11.16 -24.48
CA LEU A 392 -15.23 -10.33 -23.38
C LEU A 392 -14.02 -9.61 -22.81
N ILE A 393 -14.18 -8.31 -22.58
CA ILE A 393 -13.10 -7.44 -22.07
C ILE A 393 -13.53 -6.85 -20.72
N ILE A 394 -12.63 -6.93 -19.74
CA ILE A 394 -12.81 -6.37 -18.39
C ILE A 394 -11.92 -5.15 -18.23
N PHE A 395 -12.51 -4.01 -17.87
CA PHE A 395 -11.77 -2.83 -17.47
C PHE A 395 -11.55 -2.86 -15.94
N ASN A 396 -10.38 -3.33 -15.53
CA ASN A 396 -9.91 -3.24 -14.15
C ASN A 396 -8.98 -2.04 -13.92
N HIS A 397 -8.40 -1.51 -15.01
CA HIS A 397 -7.71 -0.21 -15.06
C HIS A 397 -8.28 0.63 -16.21
N LYS A 398 -8.03 1.93 -16.17
CA LYS A 398 -8.49 2.84 -17.22
C LYS A 398 -7.81 2.52 -18.54
N TYR A 399 -8.62 2.49 -19.57
CA TYR A 399 -8.18 2.46 -20.96
C TYR A 399 -8.53 3.82 -21.59
N PRO A 400 -7.55 4.56 -22.12
CA PRO A 400 -7.77 5.95 -22.56
C PRO A 400 -8.87 6.10 -23.63
N ASP A 401 -8.96 5.16 -24.57
CA ASP A 401 -9.90 5.22 -25.70
C ASP A 401 -11.10 4.26 -25.54
N TYR A 402 -11.51 3.96 -24.29
CA TYR A 402 -12.56 2.99 -23.98
C TYR A 402 -13.90 3.25 -24.70
N GLN A 403 -14.27 4.54 -24.87
CA GLN A 403 -15.54 4.89 -25.54
C GLN A 403 -15.55 4.49 -27.01
N ASN A 404 -14.45 4.70 -27.70
CA ASN A 404 -14.28 4.34 -29.10
C ASN A 404 -14.19 2.81 -29.23
N LEU A 405 -13.45 2.16 -28.33
CA LEU A 405 -13.33 0.70 -28.28
C LEU A 405 -14.70 0.01 -28.16
N ILE A 406 -15.53 0.45 -27.23
CA ILE A 406 -16.88 -0.11 -27.02
C ILE A 406 -17.77 0.08 -28.25
N LYS A 407 -17.70 1.26 -28.89
CA LYS A 407 -18.51 1.58 -30.08
C LYS A 407 -18.10 0.80 -31.33
N ILE A 408 -16.80 0.59 -31.52
CA ILE A 408 -16.27 -0.10 -32.69
C ILE A 408 -16.51 -1.62 -32.59
N HIS A 409 -16.32 -2.19 -31.41
CA HIS A 409 -16.38 -3.65 -31.21
C HIS A 409 -17.73 -4.09 -30.63
N THR A 410 -18.79 -3.91 -31.41
CA THR A 410 -20.16 -4.29 -31.01
C THR A 410 -20.39 -5.81 -30.91
N ASP A 411 -19.44 -6.60 -31.39
CA ASP A 411 -19.40 -8.07 -31.32
C ASP A 411 -18.83 -8.57 -29.98
N LYS A 412 -18.18 -7.71 -29.20
CA LYS A 412 -17.56 -8.01 -27.91
C LYS A 412 -18.43 -7.52 -26.74
N ILE A 413 -18.24 -8.13 -25.58
CA ILE A 413 -18.87 -7.70 -24.33
C ILE A 413 -17.83 -6.98 -23.49
N PHE A 414 -18.23 -5.87 -22.88
CA PHE A 414 -17.39 -5.08 -21.98
C PHE A 414 -17.98 -5.07 -20.58
N ILE A 415 -17.17 -5.42 -19.58
CA ILE A 415 -17.53 -5.32 -18.17
C ILE A 415 -16.59 -4.33 -17.49
N ASP A 416 -17.16 -3.32 -16.88
CA ASP A 416 -16.41 -2.27 -16.22
C ASP A 416 -16.39 -2.47 -14.70
N PHE A 417 -15.20 -2.60 -14.13
CA PHE A 417 -14.99 -2.81 -12.70
C PHE A 417 -14.67 -1.50 -11.95
N ILE A 418 -14.35 -0.42 -12.66
CA ILE A 418 -13.79 0.80 -12.06
C ILE A 418 -14.65 2.04 -12.27
N HIS A 419 -15.82 1.90 -12.92
CA HIS A 419 -16.68 3.01 -13.27
C HIS A 419 -15.96 4.04 -14.17
N ILE A 420 -15.51 3.55 -15.33
CA ILE A 420 -14.71 4.33 -16.28
C ILE A 420 -15.48 5.51 -16.86
N SER A 421 -16.82 5.39 -16.97
CA SER A 421 -17.71 6.43 -17.49
C SER A 421 -19.08 6.43 -16.83
N GLU A 422 -19.68 7.62 -16.71
CA GLU A 422 -21.04 7.83 -16.18
C GLU A 422 -22.13 7.76 -17.26
N SER A 423 -21.78 7.68 -18.55
CA SER A 423 -22.71 7.94 -19.66
C SER A 423 -22.70 6.91 -20.80
N ILE A 424 -22.19 5.71 -20.57
CA ILE A 424 -22.22 4.66 -21.61
C ILE A 424 -23.57 3.94 -21.53
N ASN A 425 -24.29 3.96 -22.64
CA ASN A 425 -25.61 3.31 -22.78
C ASN A 425 -25.60 2.34 -23.98
N ASP A 426 -24.51 1.60 -24.13
CA ASP A 426 -24.34 0.63 -25.22
C ASP A 426 -24.73 -0.77 -24.72
N ASN A 427 -25.43 -1.53 -25.57
CA ASN A 427 -25.96 -2.85 -25.23
C ASN A 427 -24.88 -3.90 -24.93
N ASN A 428 -23.63 -3.64 -25.32
CA ASN A 428 -22.49 -4.52 -25.12
C ASN A 428 -21.60 -4.09 -23.94
N TYR A 429 -22.02 -3.09 -23.16
CA TYR A 429 -21.33 -2.61 -21.99
C TYR A 429 -22.17 -2.79 -20.71
N GLU A 430 -21.53 -3.22 -19.66
CA GLU A 430 -22.12 -3.38 -18.32
C GLU A 430 -21.12 -3.00 -17.23
N GLY A 431 -21.54 -2.16 -16.30
CA GLY A 431 -20.82 -1.93 -15.07
C GLY A 431 -21.06 -3.03 -14.05
N LEU A 432 -20.05 -3.34 -13.21
CA LEU A 432 -20.17 -4.39 -12.20
C LEU A 432 -21.31 -4.10 -11.20
N CYS A 433 -21.52 -2.84 -10.84
CA CYS A 433 -22.53 -2.39 -9.88
C CYS A 433 -23.45 -1.27 -10.39
N TRP A 434 -23.38 -0.88 -11.64
CA TRP A 434 -24.19 0.20 -12.26
C TRP A 434 -24.68 -0.20 -13.66
#